data_bc7c36b0e0111b06ab0f5da8da21d9e6
#
_entry.id   bc7c36b0e0111b06ab0f5da8da21d9e6
#
_cell.length_a   1.000
_cell.length_b   1.000
_cell.length_c   1.000
_cell.angle_alpha   90.00
_cell.angle_beta   90.00
_cell.angle_gamma   90.00
#
_symmetry.space_group_name_H-M   'P 1'
#
loop_
_entity.id
_entity.type
_entity.pdbx_description
1 polymer ?
#
loop_
_entity_poly.entity_id
_entity_poly.type
_entity_poly.pdbx_seq_one_letter_code
_entity_poly.pdbx_strand_id
1 'polypeptide(L)'
;MSRIFWCLFFTVWPIIAIVVCAISPAMDWAFPGNREAATPLGQRIDDLFFLITGIVTVTFIGTMGALSYVLWKGSKNEDEKGWYSHGSHNLEVIWTIVPAGVLLFIALYQLDVWAIYRVRDHENRDVGPRPSHLVAEVTARQFEWRIRYPAPGTKFTTYKQIKAWLAKPHAGDVYAVNKLFVHLNRETLIYLKSADVQHAFFVPDLRVKQDAMPGQSIDIWFTVNKSGKFNLTCAELCGWGHYKMRGEVEAVEDLQAKLKELKDLQDYDGVTPPGTVPAGASEEATP
;
A
#
# COMPACT_ATOMS: atom_id res chain seq x y z
N MET A 1 37.21 20.83 -16.81
CA MET A 1 36.49 21.44 -15.68
C MET A 1 37.47 21.63 -14.54
N SER A 2 37.44 22.80 -13.85
CA SER A 2 38.40 23.11 -12.78
C SER A 2 38.17 22.21 -11.55
N ARG A 3 39.23 21.94 -10.78
CA ARG A 3 39.16 21.21 -9.51
C ARG A 3 38.15 21.85 -8.54
N ILE A 4 38.12 23.18 -8.51
CA ILE A 4 37.20 23.99 -7.71
C ILE A 4 35.74 23.69 -8.08
N PHE A 5 35.43 23.48 -9.36
CA PHE A 5 34.05 23.12 -9.79
C PHE A 5 33.58 21.83 -9.09
N TRP A 6 34.41 20.78 -9.06
CA TRP A 6 34.03 19.53 -8.39
C TRP A 6 33.92 19.65 -6.89
N CYS A 7 34.80 20.42 -6.25
CA CYS A 7 34.66 20.70 -4.80
C CYS A 7 33.35 21.41 -4.49
N LEU A 8 32.99 22.44 -5.25
CA LEU A 8 31.73 23.15 -5.09
C LEU A 8 30.52 22.25 -5.39
N PHE A 9 30.58 21.48 -6.46
CA PHE A 9 29.50 20.57 -6.84
C PHE A 9 29.18 19.58 -5.72
N PHE A 10 30.17 18.84 -5.21
CA PHE A 10 29.97 17.86 -4.15
C PHE A 10 29.72 18.46 -2.77
N THR A 11 29.93 19.76 -2.58
CA THR A 11 29.54 20.45 -1.34
C THR A 11 28.14 21.06 -1.42
N VAL A 12 27.82 21.75 -2.50
CA VAL A 12 26.58 22.53 -2.63
C VAL A 12 25.39 21.63 -2.98
N TRP A 13 25.58 20.67 -3.91
CA TRP A 13 24.49 19.79 -4.36
C TRP A 13 23.84 18.97 -3.23
N PRO A 14 24.59 18.33 -2.31
CA PRO A 14 23.99 17.64 -1.18
C PRO A 14 23.21 18.54 -0.24
N ILE A 15 23.68 19.78 -0.04
CA ILE A 15 22.96 20.79 0.77
C ILE A 15 21.61 21.10 0.12
N ILE A 16 21.60 21.34 -1.20
CA ILE A 16 20.35 21.59 -1.95
C ILE A 16 19.42 20.39 -1.83
N ALA A 17 19.94 19.16 -2.01
CA ALA A 17 19.15 17.95 -1.89
C ALA A 17 18.51 17.80 -0.49
N ILE A 18 19.26 18.06 0.58
CA ILE A 18 18.74 18.02 1.96
C ILE A 18 17.66 19.08 2.17
N VAL A 19 17.87 20.33 1.69
CA VAL A 19 16.88 21.39 1.79
C VAL A 19 15.61 21.03 1.03
N VAL A 20 15.72 20.52 -0.20
CA VAL A 20 14.56 20.08 -1.00
C VAL A 20 13.83 18.94 -0.30
N CYS A 21 14.55 17.96 0.25
CA CYS A 21 13.92 16.88 1.02
C CYS A 21 13.21 17.39 2.29
N ALA A 22 13.80 18.37 3.00
CA ALA A 22 13.20 18.93 4.21
C ALA A 22 11.93 19.74 3.96
N ILE A 23 11.85 20.45 2.82
CA ILE A 23 10.66 21.23 2.46
C ILE A 23 9.60 20.42 1.71
N SER A 24 9.97 19.27 1.14
CA SER A 24 9.08 18.47 0.27
C SER A 24 7.79 18.02 0.93
N PRO A 25 7.72 17.66 2.23
CA PRO A 25 6.45 17.36 2.89
C PRO A 25 5.52 18.56 2.96
N ALA A 26 6.05 19.74 3.27
CA ALA A 26 5.26 20.97 3.36
C ALA A 26 4.69 21.42 1.99
N MET A 27 5.35 21.01 0.90
CA MET A 27 4.94 21.30 -0.48
C MET A 27 4.09 20.16 -1.09
N ASP A 28 3.77 19.11 -0.33
CA ASP A 28 3.06 17.93 -0.82
C ASP A 28 3.79 17.17 -1.96
N TRP A 29 5.12 17.33 -2.06
CA TRP A 29 5.94 16.66 -3.08
C TRP A 29 6.39 15.27 -2.67
N ALA A 30 6.42 14.99 -1.37
CA ALA A 30 6.84 13.71 -0.83
C ALA A 30 5.67 12.93 -0.24
N PHE A 31 5.70 11.63 -0.40
CA PHE A 31 4.83 10.70 0.33
C PHE A 31 5.58 10.21 1.60
N PRO A 32 4.94 10.18 2.76
CA PRO A 32 3.53 10.41 3.04
C PRO A 32 3.08 11.89 3.05
N GLY A 33 3.97 12.86 2.92
CA GLY A 33 3.67 14.27 2.96
C GLY A 33 3.14 14.73 4.31
N ASN A 34 2.21 15.68 4.32
CA ASN A 34 1.49 16.12 5.52
C ASN A 34 0.26 15.26 5.84
N ARG A 35 0.03 14.19 5.08
CA ARG A 35 -1.15 13.33 5.23
C ARG A 35 -0.87 12.23 6.23
N GLU A 36 -1.43 12.36 7.41
CA GLU A 36 -1.41 11.26 8.38
C GLU A 36 -2.21 10.06 7.85
N ALA A 37 -1.66 8.86 8.02
CA ALA A 37 -2.35 7.63 7.69
C ALA A 37 -3.72 7.55 8.38
N ALA A 38 -4.71 7.03 7.66
CA ALA A 38 -6.06 6.84 8.19
C ALA A 38 -6.28 5.43 8.77
N THR A 39 -5.20 4.72 9.05
CA THR A 39 -5.19 3.41 9.73
C THR A 39 -4.11 3.36 10.81
N PRO A 40 -4.33 2.63 11.93
CA PRO A 40 -3.29 2.46 12.95
C PRO A 40 -2.02 1.78 12.43
N LEU A 41 -2.18 0.80 11.54
CA LEU A 41 -1.05 0.13 10.88
C LEU A 41 -0.30 1.10 9.96
N GLY A 42 -1.02 1.94 9.22
CA GLY A 42 -0.43 2.95 8.36
C GLY A 42 0.44 3.96 9.13
N GLN A 43 0.01 4.34 10.33
CA GLN A 43 0.82 5.20 11.21
C GLN A 43 2.14 4.53 11.61
N ARG A 44 2.12 3.25 11.96
CA ARG A 44 3.36 2.48 12.25
C ARG A 44 4.28 2.36 11.02
N ILE A 45 3.70 2.22 9.82
CA ILE A 45 4.46 2.22 8.56
C ILE A 45 5.13 3.58 8.34
N ASP A 46 4.42 4.69 8.61
CA ASP A 46 4.98 6.04 8.52
C ASP A 46 6.11 6.26 9.53
N ASP A 47 5.96 5.82 10.78
CA ASP A 47 7.01 5.89 11.80
C ASP A 47 8.27 5.13 11.37
N LEU A 48 8.11 3.93 10.82
CA LEU A 48 9.21 3.13 10.27
C LEU A 48 9.87 3.83 9.08
N PHE A 49 9.08 4.41 8.18
CA PHE A 49 9.58 5.17 7.04
C PHE A 49 10.45 6.36 7.50
N PHE A 50 10.00 7.14 8.49
CA PHE A 50 10.76 8.28 9.00
C PHE A 50 12.02 7.86 9.76
N LEU A 51 11.96 6.74 10.51
CA LEU A 51 13.16 6.17 11.15
C LEU A 51 14.23 5.82 10.10
N ILE A 52 13.83 5.07 9.06
CA ILE A 52 14.76 4.67 7.99
C ILE A 52 15.30 5.91 7.25
N THR A 53 14.41 6.85 6.92
CA THR A 53 14.79 8.11 6.27
C THR A 53 15.81 8.89 7.12
N GLY A 54 15.62 8.95 8.43
CA GLY A 54 16.58 9.56 9.35
C GLY A 54 17.95 8.90 9.30
N ILE A 55 18.01 7.57 9.38
CA ILE A 55 19.26 6.80 9.29
C ILE A 55 19.97 7.05 7.95
N VAL A 56 19.22 6.98 6.84
CA VAL A 56 19.76 7.23 5.49
C VAL A 56 20.26 8.66 5.36
N THR A 57 19.54 9.65 5.91
CA THR A 57 19.95 11.07 5.89
C THR A 57 21.24 11.29 6.65
N VAL A 58 21.39 10.71 7.84
CA VAL A 58 22.65 10.81 8.62
C VAL A 58 23.81 10.18 7.86
N THR A 59 23.61 9.01 7.28
CA THR A 59 24.63 8.32 6.47
C THR A 59 25.00 9.15 5.25
N PHE A 60 24.02 9.73 4.55
CA PHE A 60 24.23 10.60 3.39
C PHE A 60 25.06 11.84 3.75
N ILE A 61 24.70 12.55 4.84
CA ILE A 61 25.44 13.72 5.32
C ILE A 61 26.88 13.35 5.65
N GLY A 62 27.10 12.26 6.38
CA GLY A 62 28.43 11.78 6.75
C GLY A 62 29.28 11.43 5.52
N THR A 63 28.72 10.71 4.58
CA THR A 63 29.41 10.26 3.36
C THR A 63 29.76 11.44 2.45
N MET A 64 28.80 12.33 2.22
CA MET A 64 29.01 13.51 1.36
C MET A 64 29.94 14.53 2.03
N GLY A 65 29.87 14.68 3.35
CA GLY A 65 30.81 15.49 4.12
C GLY A 65 32.25 14.98 4.03
N ALA A 66 32.45 13.67 4.20
CA ALA A 66 33.77 13.05 4.05
C ALA A 66 34.30 13.22 2.61
N LEU A 67 33.45 12.99 1.59
CA LEU A 67 33.82 13.20 0.20
C LEU A 67 34.21 14.65 -0.10
N SER A 68 33.42 15.61 0.35
CA SER A 68 33.69 17.04 0.20
C SER A 68 35.03 17.40 0.87
N TYR A 69 35.29 16.91 2.08
CA TYR A 69 36.52 17.15 2.79
C TYR A 69 37.75 16.62 2.01
N VAL A 70 37.67 15.39 1.51
CA VAL A 70 38.79 14.79 0.73
C VAL A 70 39.06 15.58 -0.54
N LEU A 71 37.99 15.98 -1.28
CA LEU A 71 38.12 16.78 -2.50
C LEU A 71 38.77 18.15 -2.22
N TRP A 72 38.31 18.88 -1.19
CA TRP A 72 38.88 20.16 -0.82
C TRP A 72 40.34 20.04 -0.37
N LYS A 73 40.68 19.01 0.42
CA LYS A 73 42.04 18.74 0.85
C LYS A 73 42.96 18.45 -0.34
N GLY A 74 42.52 17.57 -1.26
CA GLY A 74 43.25 17.22 -2.48
C GLY A 74 43.40 18.37 -3.48
N SER A 75 42.44 19.35 -3.50
CA SER A 75 42.50 20.48 -4.40
C SER A 75 43.55 21.53 -4.04
N LYS A 76 44.00 21.56 -2.78
CA LYS A 76 44.99 22.54 -2.28
C LYS A 76 46.41 22.21 -2.67
N ASN A 77 46.74 20.97 -2.95
CA ASN A 77 48.10 20.51 -3.18
C ASN A 77 48.24 20.07 -4.66
N GLU A 78 48.43 21.05 -5.55
CA GLU A 78 48.50 20.77 -7.00
C GLU A 78 49.73 19.98 -7.42
N ASP A 79 50.82 20.11 -6.70
CA ASP A 79 52.13 19.50 -7.00
C ASP A 79 52.36 18.15 -6.30
N GLU A 80 51.49 17.76 -5.36
CA GLU A 80 51.63 16.48 -4.68
C GLU A 80 51.10 15.33 -5.55
N LYS A 81 51.97 14.36 -5.84
CA LYS A 81 51.57 13.11 -6.48
C LYS A 81 50.74 12.27 -5.52
N GLY A 82 49.68 11.63 -6.05
CA GLY A 82 48.89 10.69 -5.26
C GLY A 82 49.78 9.61 -4.62
N TRP A 83 49.55 9.36 -3.35
CA TRP A 83 50.25 8.29 -2.62
C TRP A 83 49.37 7.01 -2.70
N TYR A 84 50.04 5.88 -3.02
CA TYR A 84 49.37 4.60 -3.03
C TYR A 84 49.21 4.07 -1.60
N SER A 85 47.98 3.83 -1.20
CA SER A 85 47.63 3.20 0.09
C SER A 85 47.29 1.73 -0.14
N HIS A 86 47.90 0.85 0.67
CA HIS A 86 47.55 -0.60 0.65
C HIS A 86 46.23 -0.93 1.31
N GLY A 87 45.41 0.07 1.67
CA GLY A 87 44.17 -0.10 2.40
C GLY A 87 44.37 0.02 3.92
N SER A 88 43.28 -0.13 4.65
CA SER A 88 43.27 -0.16 6.11
C SER A 88 42.29 -1.21 6.59
N HIS A 89 42.81 -2.33 7.09
CA HIS A 89 41.99 -3.41 7.63
C HIS A 89 40.97 -2.93 8.67
N ASN A 90 41.35 -2.02 9.56
CA ASN A 90 40.45 -1.47 10.58
C ASN A 90 39.30 -0.68 9.97
N LEU A 91 39.57 0.11 8.93
CA LEU A 91 38.51 0.84 8.21
C LEU A 91 37.58 -0.13 7.48
N GLU A 92 38.13 -1.16 6.85
CA GLU A 92 37.37 -2.19 6.16
C GLU A 92 36.40 -2.92 7.08
N VAL A 93 36.88 -3.29 8.28
CA VAL A 93 36.04 -3.91 9.32
C VAL A 93 34.94 -2.95 9.77
N ILE A 94 35.26 -1.68 10.05
CA ILE A 94 34.28 -0.69 10.52
C ILE A 94 33.18 -0.47 9.50
N TRP A 95 33.52 -0.19 8.23
CA TRP A 95 32.50 0.08 7.23
C TRP A 95 31.72 -1.15 6.76
N THR A 96 32.15 -2.35 7.14
CA THR A 96 31.40 -3.58 6.95
C THR A 96 30.47 -3.87 8.14
N ILE A 97 30.98 -3.83 9.36
CA ILE A 97 30.24 -4.23 10.56
C ILE A 97 29.17 -3.19 10.92
N VAL A 98 29.47 -1.89 10.82
CA VAL A 98 28.50 -0.84 11.20
C VAL A 98 27.25 -0.85 10.30
N PRO A 99 27.34 -0.84 8.97
CA PRO A 99 26.15 -0.97 8.12
C PRO A 99 25.41 -2.30 8.30
N ALA A 100 26.14 -3.41 8.46
CA ALA A 100 25.53 -4.72 8.72
C ALA A 100 24.70 -4.71 10.01
N GLY A 101 25.22 -4.10 11.07
CA GLY A 101 24.50 -3.93 12.33
C GLY A 101 23.26 -3.04 12.19
N VAL A 102 23.35 -1.93 11.44
CA VAL A 102 22.21 -1.05 11.16
C VAL A 102 21.13 -1.78 10.35
N LEU A 103 21.51 -2.53 9.32
CA LEU A 103 20.57 -3.31 8.52
C LEU A 103 19.89 -4.40 9.34
N LEU A 104 20.63 -5.10 10.20
CA LEU A 104 20.08 -6.09 11.12
C LEU A 104 19.10 -5.45 12.10
N PHE A 105 19.44 -4.29 12.67
CA PHE A 105 18.53 -3.53 13.54
C PHE A 105 17.23 -3.18 12.83
N ILE A 106 17.28 -2.62 11.61
CA ILE A 106 16.09 -2.28 10.82
C ILE A 106 15.26 -3.54 10.51
N ALA A 107 15.94 -4.64 10.11
CA ALA A 107 15.27 -5.89 9.79
C ALA A 107 14.51 -6.46 10.99
N LEU A 108 15.09 -6.43 12.19
CA LEU A 108 14.42 -6.90 13.40
C LEU A 108 13.32 -5.94 13.86
N TYR A 109 13.56 -4.63 13.78
CA TYR A 109 12.61 -3.61 14.21
C TYR A 109 11.32 -3.58 13.39
N GLN A 110 11.41 -3.90 12.09
CA GLN A 110 10.22 -3.91 11.21
C GLN A 110 9.38 -5.19 11.27
N LEU A 111 9.86 -6.26 11.94
CA LEU A 111 9.20 -7.57 11.93
C LEU A 111 7.77 -7.54 12.47
N ASP A 112 7.50 -6.74 13.49
CA ASP A 112 6.17 -6.61 14.08
C ASP A 112 5.18 -5.95 13.11
N VAL A 113 5.61 -4.87 12.44
CA VAL A 113 4.80 -4.17 11.43
C VAL A 113 4.48 -5.09 10.26
N TRP A 114 5.51 -5.82 9.78
CA TRP A 114 5.33 -6.79 8.70
C TRP A 114 4.41 -7.95 9.11
N ALA A 115 4.57 -8.46 10.34
CA ALA A 115 3.73 -9.54 10.86
C ALA A 115 2.26 -9.11 10.95
N ILE A 116 1.95 -7.93 11.47
CA ILE A 116 0.58 -7.40 11.52
C ILE A 116 -0.03 -7.29 10.12
N TYR A 117 0.76 -6.91 9.13
CA TYR A 117 0.31 -6.74 7.75
C TYR A 117 0.13 -8.05 6.99
N ARG A 118 0.98 -9.08 7.27
CA ARG A 118 1.05 -10.31 6.46
C ARG A 118 0.60 -11.57 7.19
N VAL A 119 0.77 -11.60 8.50
CA VAL A 119 0.47 -12.79 9.29
C VAL A 119 -0.86 -12.55 9.99
N ARG A 120 -1.93 -12.96 9.34
CA ARG A 120 -3.20 -13.14 10.03
C ARG A 120 -3.08 -14.42 10.86
N ASP A 121 -3.61 -14.39 12.08
CA ASP A 121 -3.66 -15.58 12.94
C ASP A 121 -4.41 -16.70 12.23
N HIS A 122 -3.64 -17.56 11.56
CA HIS A 122 -4.16 -18.68 10.78
C HIS A 122 -4.46 -19.90 11.64
N GLU A 123 -4.05 -19.90 12.91
CA GLU A 123 -4.38 -21.00 13.83
C GLU A 123 -5.89 -21.09 14.08
N ASN A 124 -6.61 -20.00 13.89
CA ASN A 124 -8.06 -19.93 14.01
C ASN A 124 -8.79 -19.81 12.66
N ARG A 125 -8.30 -20.40 11.58
CA ARG A 125 -9.05 -20.45 10.30
C ARG A 125 -10.44 -21.07 10.43
N ASP A 126 -10.64 -21.93 11.42
CA ASP A 126 -11.93 -22.57 11.75
C ASP A 126 -12.81 -21.68 12.64
N VAL A 127 -12.22 -20.72 13.34
CA VAL A 127 -12.94 -19.63 14.00
C VAL A 127 -13.11 -18.54 12.95
N GLY A 128 -14.24 -18.53 12.29
CA GLY A 128 -14.56 -17.59 11.22
C GLY A 128 -14.23 -16.13 11.55
N PRO A 129 -14.40 -15.21 10.60
CA PRO A 129 -14.16 -13.80 10.85
C PRO A 129 -14.90 -13.40 12.11
N ARG A 130 -14.22 -12.64 12.97
CA ARG A 130 -14.88 -12.12 14.18
C ARG A 130 -16.21 -11.48 13.75
N PRO A 131 -17.30 -11.61 14.52
CA PRO A 131 -18.65 -11.17 14.11
C PRO A 131 -18.75 -9.70 13.66
N SER A 132 -17.69 -8.94 13.82
CA SER A 132 -17.56 -7.52 13.49
C SER A 132 -16.89 -7.24 12.15
N HIS A 133 -16.46 -8.26 11.39
CA HIS A 133 -15.71 -8.04 10.15
C HIS A 133 -16.66 -7.81 8.97
N LEU A 134 -16.44 -6.72 8.26
CA LEU A 134 -16.99 -6.58 6.93
C LEU A 134 -16.26 -7.58 6.01
N VAL A 135 -17.04 -8.30 5.22
CA VAL A 135 -16.52 -9.10 4.13
C VAL A 135 -17.03 -8.50 2.83
N ALA A 136 -16.12 -8.12 1.97
CA ALA A 136 -16.42 -7.70 0.61
C ALA A 136 -15.53 -8.44 -0.38
N GLU A 137 -16.03 -8.72 -1.55
CA GLU A 137 -15.24 -9.16 -2.69
C GLU A 137 -14.95 -7.96 -3.58
N VAL A 138 -13.67 -7.73 -3.89
CA VAL A 138 -13.25 -6.68 -4.82
C VAL A 138 -12.63 -7.34 -6.04
N THR A 139 -13.29 -7.16 -7.18
CA THR A 139 -12.82 -7.69 -8.47
C THR A 139 -12.28 -6.54 -9.32
N ALA A 140 -11.00 -6.57 -9.58
CA ALA A 140 -10.35 -5.69 -10.53
C ALA A 140 -10.60 -6.17 -11.97
N ARG A 141 -10.90 -5.26 -12.88
CA ARG A 141 -10.94 -5.50 -14.34
C ARG A 141 -10.60 -4.21 -15.09
N GLN A 142 -10.27 -4.33 -16.33
CA GLN A 142 -9.98 -3.19 -17.21
C GLN A 142 -11.28 -2.40 -17.51
N PHE A 143 -11.54 -1.21 -16.98
CA PHE A 143 -10.68 -0.37 -16.14
C PHE A 143 -11.49 0.13 -14.94
N GLU A 144 -12.00 -0.76 -14.12
CA GLU A 144 -12.88 -0.48 -12.98
C GLU A 144 -12.67 -1.45 -11.83
N TRP A 145 -13.13 -1.05 -10.64
CA TRP A 145 -13.22 -1.86 -9.44
C TRP A 145 -14.67 -2.28 -9.23
N ARG A 146 -14.95 -3.57 -9.25
CA ARG A 146 -16.27 -4.12 -8.92
C ARG A 146 -16.27 -4.64 -7.50
N ILE A 147 -17.17 -4.13 -6.70
CA ILE A 147 -17.29 -4.50 -5.29
C ILE A 147 -18.60 -5.25 -5.10
N ARG A 148 -18.52 -6.40 -4.43
CA ARG A 148 -19.66 -7.20 -4.05
C ARG A 148 -19.67 -7.38 -2.54
N TYR A 149 -20.80 -7.09 -1.91
CA TYR A 149 -21.06 -7.30 -0.51
C TYR A 149 -22.09 -8.39 -0.33
N PRO A 150 -22.08 -9.14 0.80
CA PRO A 150 -23.19 -10.01 1.15
C PRO A 150 -24.46 -9.20 1.43
N ALA A 151 -25.61 -9.85 1.36
CA ALA A 151 -26.90 -9.24 1.69
C ALA A 151 -26.83 -8.54 3.05
N PRO A 152 -27.48 -7.34 3.22
CA PRO A 152 -27.50 -6.64 4.50
C PRO A 152 -27.97 -7.55 5.64
N GLY A 153 -27.27 -7.47 6.78
CA GLY A 153 -27.51 -8.34 7.93
C GLY A 153 -26.87 -9.72 7.90
N THR A 154 -26.24 -10.12 6.79
CA THR A 154 -25.50 -11.39 6.71
C THR A 154 -24.33 -11.39 7.68
N LYS A 155 -24.20 -12.46 8.46
CA LYS A 155 -23.07 -12.68 9.38
C LYS A 155 -22.40 -14.01 9.03
N PHE A 156 -21.11 -13.95 8.77
CA PHE A 156 -20.29 -15.13 8.60
C PHE A 156 -19.66 -15.53 9.94
N THR A 157 -19.84 -16.76 10.35
CA THR A 157 -19.27 -17.30 11.59
C THR A 157 -18.08 -18.22 11.34
N THR A 158 -17.92 -18.67 10.08
CA THR A 158 -16.83 -19.57 9.69
C THR A 158 -16.24 -19.16 8.33
N TYR A 159 -14.97 -19.45 8.14
CA TYR A 159 -14.28 -19.25 6.86
C TYR A 159 -14.92 -20.08 5.72
N LYS A 160 -15.48 -21.26 6.04
CA LYS A 160 -16.20 -22.10 5.08
C LYS A 160 -17.42 -21.39 4.50
N GLN A 161 -18.16 -20.64 5.31
CA GLN A 161 -19.30 -19.82 4.84
C GLN A 161 -18.86 -18.72 3.90
N ILE A 162 -17.75 -18.03 4.20
CA ILE A 162 -17.17 -17.01 3.32
C ILE A 162 -16.76 -17.62 1.99
N LYS A 163 -16.05 -18.74 1.98
CA LYS A 163 -15.67 -19.44 0.76
C LYS A 163 -16.89 -19.84 -0.08
N ALA A 164 -17.94 -20.35 0.56
CA ALA A 164 -19.18 -20.70 -0.13
C ALA A 164 -19.86 -19.48 -0.76
N TRP A 165 -19.82 -18.31 -0.05
CA TRP A 165 -20.35 -17.07 -0.58
C TRP A 165 -19.51 -16.53 -1.74
N LEU A 166 -18.17 -16.60 -1.64
CA LEU A 166 -17.26 -16.15 -2.70
C LEU A 166 -17.39 -16.99 -3.98
N ALA A 167 -17.77 -18.28 -3.86
CA ALA A 167 -17.82 -19.20 -4.98
C ALA A 167 -18.84 -18.83 -6.04
N LYS A 168 -19.92 -18.13 -5.68
CA LYS A 168 -20.97 -17.70 -6.62
C LYS A 168 -21.70 -16.44 -6.13
N PRO A 169 -22.27 -15.63 -7.05
CA PRO A 169 -23.19 -14.55 -6.69
C PRO A 169 -24.46 -15.08 -6.03
N HIS A 170 -25.03 -14.26 -5.12
CA HIS A 170 -26.29 -14.55 -4.43
C HIS A 170 -27.31 -13.44 -4.69
N ALA A 171 -28.59 -13.78 -4.77
CA ALA A 171 -29.67 -12.84 -5.11
C ALA A 171 -29.79 -11.63 -4.16
N GLY A 172 -29.32 -11.77 -2.91
CA GLY A 172 -29.34 -10.69 -1.93
C GLY A 172 -28.06 -9.83 -1.90
N ASP A 173 -27.06 -10.17 -2.71
CA ASP A 173 -25.78 -9.43 -2.72
C ASP A 173 -25.97 -7.98 -3.19
N VAL A 174 -25.16 -7.08 -2.64
CA VAL A 174 -25.11 -5.66 -2.97
C VAL A 174 -23.88 -5.37 -3.78
N TYR A 175 -24.03 -4.61 -4.85
CA TYR A 175 -22.96 -4.29 -5.77
C TYR A 175 -22.65 -2.79 -5.79
N ALA A 176 -21.39 -2.46 -5.94
CA ALA A 176 -20.94 -1.11 -6.19
C ALA A 176 -19.81 -1.13 -7.23
N VAL A 177 -19.68 -0.06 -8.00
CA VAL A 177 -18.58 0.12 -8.97
C VAL A 177 -17.76 1.32 -8.55
N ASN A 178 -16.44 1.12 -8.45
CA ASN A 178 -15.46 2.14 -8.07
C ASN A 178 -15.69 2.80 -6.69
N LYS A 179 -16.58 2.23 -5.85
CA LYS A 179 -16.83 2.72 -4.49
C LYS A 179 -16.85 1.57 -3.50
N LEU A 180 -15.88 1.55 -2.60
CA LEU A 180 -15.78 0.61 -1.50
C LEU A 180 -16.22 1.29 -0.20
N PHE A 181 -17.33 0.85 0.37
CA PHE A 181 -17.80 1.31 1.68
C PHE A 181 -17.24 0.41 2.77
N VAL A 182 -16.67 1.01 3.80
CA VAL A 182 -16.07 0.30 4.94
C VAL A 182 -16.59 0.89 6.25
N HIS A 183 -16.58 0.08 7.31
CA HIS A 183 -17.01 0.56 8.63
C HIS A 183 -15.89 1.36 9.30
N LEU A 184 -16.24 2.54 9.85
CA LEU A 184 -15.32 3.32 10.68
C LEU A 184 -14.99 2.55 11.98
N ASN A 185 -13.71 2.53 12.37
CA ASN A 185 -13.19 1.91 13.59
C ASN A 185 -13.45 0.40 13.75
N ARG A 186 -13.75 -0.30 12.65
CA ARG A 186 -13.84 -1.77 12.65
C ARG A 186 -12.97 -2.37 11.57
N GLU A 187 -12.42 -3.54 11.85
CA GLU A 187 -11.62 -4.26 10.87
C GLU A 187 -12.49 -4.62 9.65
N THR A 188 -11.98 -4.29 8.50
CA THR A 188 -12.54 -4.65 7.20
C THR A 188 -11.70 -5.76 6.60
N LEU A 189 -12.35 -6.84 6.19
CA LEU A 189 -11.75 -7.93 5.43
C LEU A 189 -12.29 -7.89 4.01
N ILE A 190 -11.42 -7.83 3.02
CA ILE A 190 -11.80 -7.93 1.61
C ILE A 190 -11.06 -9.05 0.92
N TYR A 191 -11.72 -9.68 -0.04
CA TYR A 191 -11.15 -10.67 -0.94
C TYR A 191 -10.91 -10.04 -2.31
N LEU A 192 -9.65 -9.87 -2.64
CA LEU A 192 -9.20 -9.22 -3.86
C LEU A 192 -8.90 -10.24 -4.94
N LYS A 193 -9.45 -10.03 -6.13
CA LYS A 193 -9.17 -10.86 -7.31
C LYS A 193 -9.13 -10.00 -8.58
N SER A 194 -8.61 -10.56 -9.66
CA SER A 194 -8.68 -9.98 -10.99
C SER A 194 -9.50 -10.86 -11.93
N ALA A 195 -10.27 -10.22 -12.81
CA ALA A 195 -11.04 -10.89 -13.85
C ALA A 195 -10.29 -11.04 -15.18
N ASP A 196 -9.20 -10.32 -15.39
CA ASP A 196 -8.48 -10.25 -16.67
C ASP A 196 -6.96 -10.25 -16.49
N VAL A 197 -6.34 -9.10 -16.29
CA VAL A 197 -4.89 -8.93 -16.14
C VAL A 197 -4.52 -8.60 -14.69
N GLN A 198 -3.24 -8.47 -14.42
CA GLN A 198 -2.77 -8.01 -13.11
C GLN A 198 -3.14 -6.54 -12.90
N HIS A 199 -3.61 -6.23 -11.69
CA HIS A 199 -3.87 -4.90 -11.17
C HIS A 199 -3.26 -4.78 -9.77
N ALA A 200 -3.21 -3.59 -9.19
CA ALA A 200 -2.87 -3.43 -7.77
C ALA A 200 -3.89 -2.51 -7.09
N PHE A 201 -4.54 -3.04 -6.08
CA PHE A 201 -5.42 -2.27 -5.19
C PHE A 201 -4.55 -1.40 -4.30
N PHE A 202 -4.60 -0.08 -4.47
CA PHE A 202 -3.78 0.85 -3.71
C PHE A 202 -4.60 2.01 -3.18
N VAL A 203 -4.61 2.15 -1.85
CA VAL A 203 -5.23 3.26 -1.13
C VAL A 203 -4.13 3.97 -0.34
N PRO A 204 -3.53 5.04 -0.90
CA PRO A 204 -2.38 5.71 -0.29
C PRO A 204 -2.61 6.16 1.15
N ASP A 205 -3.76 6.77 1.43
CA ASP A 205 -4.10 7.29 2.75
C ASP A 205 -4.25 6.20 3.83
N LEU A 206 -4.51 4.95 3.42
CA LEU A 206 -4.56 3.79 4.31
C LEU A 206 -3.22 3.06 4.44
N ARG A 207 -2.23 3.37 3.61
CA ARG A 207 -0.96 2.64 3.44
C ARG A 207 -1.17 1.16 3.05
N VAL A 208 -2.28 0.89 2.35
CA VAL A 208 -2.65 -0.45 1.89
C VAL A 208 -2.37 -0.57 0.40
N LYS A 209 -1.55 -1.54 0.03
CA LYS A 209 -1.30 -1.92 -1.37
C LYS A 209 -1.24 -3.44 -1.49
N GLN A 210 -2.00 -3.99 -2.43
CA GLN A 210 -2.00 -5.42 -2.73
C GLN A 210 -2.31 -5.67 -4.20
N ASP A 211 -1.52 -6.52 -4.82
CA ASP A 211 -1.75 -6.94 -6.20
C ASP A 211 -2.99 -7.84 -6.30
N ALA A 212 -3.79 -7.58 -7.33
CA ALA A 212 -4.93 -8.40 -7.73
C ALA A 212 -4.49 -9.30 -8.89
N MET A 213 -4.29 -10.58 -8.61
CA MET A 213 -3.75 -11.53 -9.58
C MET A 213 -4.88 -12.34 -10.22
N PRO A 214 -4.85 -12.54 -11.55
CA PRO A 214 -5.76 -13.49 -12.22
C PRO A 214 -5.65 -14.89 -11.62
N GLY A 215 -6.79 -15.55 -11.40
CA GLY A 215 -6.85 -16.91 -10.88
C GLY A 215 -6.57 -17.04 -9.37
N GLN A 216 -6.30 -15.93 -8.67
CA GLN A 216 -6.08 -15.92 -7.23
C GLN A 216 -7.14 -15.08 -6.51
N SER A 217 -7.46 -15.46 -5.27
CA SER A 217 -8.25 -14.66 -4.34
C SER A 217 -7.39 -14.40 -3.11
N ILE A 218 -7.03 -13.14 -2.91
CA ILE A 218 -6.09 -12.71 -1.87
C ILE A 218 -6.88 -11.92 -0.83
N ASP A 219 -6.79 -12.32 0.42
CA ASP A 219 -7.42 -11.62 1.52
C ASP A 219 -6.52 -10.49 2.03
N ILE A 220 -7.11 -9.32 2.23
CA ILE A 220 -6.48 -8.15 2.86
C ILE A 220 -7.41 -7.59 3.93
N TRP A 221 -6.82 -7.08 4.99
CA TRP A 221 -7.55 -6.51 6.12
C TRP A 221 -6.93 -5.21 6.58
N PHE A 222 -7.78 -4.31 7.00
CA PHE A 222 -7.37 -3.02 7.55
C PHE A 222 -8.50 -2.42 8.40
N THR A 223 -8.16 -1.49 9.26
CA THR A 223 -9.12 -0.73 10.06
C THR A 223 -8.98 0.75 9.74
N VAL A 224 -10.03 1.39 9.26
CA VAL A 224 -10.05 2.83 9.02
C VAL A 224 -10.48 3.54 10.30
N ASN A 225 -9.63 4.44 10.82
CA ASN A 225 -9.88 5.18 12.06
C ASN A 225 -10.19 6.67 11.86
N LYS A 226 -10.25 7.12 10.61
CA LYS A 226 -10.65 8.48 10.23
C LYS A 226 -11.85 8.42 9.29
N SER A 227 -12.90 9.19 9.57
CA SER A 227 -14.03 9.33 8.66
C SER A 227 -13.60 10.08 7.40
N GLY A 228 -14.16 9.75 6.27
CA GLY A 228 -13.88 10.43 5.00
C GLY A 228 -13.86 9.52 3.79
N LYS A 229 -13.39 10.10 2.71
CA LYS A 229 -13.26 9.47 1.40
C LYS A 229 -11.79 9.43 1.04
N PHE A 230 -11.33 8.26 0.66
CA PHE A 230 -9.93 7.98 0.33
C PHE A 230 -9.82 7.51 -1.10
N ASN A 231 -8.82 8.01 -1.82
CA ASN A 231 -8.60 7.60 -3.21
C ASN A 231 -8.17 6.15 -3.30
N LEU A 232 -8.86 5.37 -4.12
CA LEU A 232 -8.46 4.04 -4.57
C LEU A 232 -7.91 4.16 -5.99
N THR A 233 -6.71 3.66 -6.23
CA THR A 233 -6.05 3.70 -7.54
C THR A 233 -5.52 2.34 -7.92
N CYS A 234 -5.42 2.07 -9.21
CA CYS A 234 -4.63 0.95 -9.71
C CYS A 234 -3.15 1.36 -9.72
N ALA A 235 -2.29 0.56 -9.08
CA ALA A 235 -0.85 0.81 -8.97
C ALA A 235 0.00 -0.25 -9.71
N GLU A 236 -0.62 -1.00 -10.65
CA GLU A 236 0.05 -1.93 -11.56
C GLU A 236 -0.44 -1.69 -12.98
N LEU A 237 0.47 -1.56 -13.95
CA LEU A 237 0.10 -1.26 -15.34
C LEU A 237 -0.78 -2.37 -15.92
N CYS A 238 -2.04 -2.05 -16.14
CA CYS A 238 -3.07 -3.00 -16.58
C CYS A 238 -3.60 -2.75 -18.00
N GLY A 239 -3.02 -1.82 -18.75
CA GLY A 239 -3.41 -1.49 -20.11
C GLY A 239 -3.58 0.01 -20.36
N TRP A 240 -4.10 0.39 -21.52
CA TRP A 240 -4.19 1.79 -21.94
C TRP A 240 -5.06 2.68 -21.05
N GLY A 241 -6.05 2.12 -20.37
CA GLY A 241 -6.94 2.84 -19.44
C GLY A 241 -6.47 2.83 -17.99
N HIS A 242 -5.27 2.33 -17.69
CA HIS A 242 -4.71 2.23 -16.34
C HIS A 242 -4.83 3.54 -15.54
N TYR A 243 -4.52 4.68 -16.15
CA TYR A 243 -4.60 6.00 -15.50
C TYR A 243 -6.03 6.41 -15.10
N LYS A 244 -7.05 5.82 -15.71
CA LYS A 244 -8.48 6.07 -15.42
C LYS A 244 -9.03 5.15 -14.33
N MET A 245 -8.34 4.05 -14.01
CA MET A 245 -8.82 3.05 -13.07
C MET A 245 -8.70 3.57 -11.64
N ARG A 246 -9.64 4.43 -11.29
CA ARG A 246 -9.76 5.09 -9.99
C ARG A 246 -11.06 4.69 -9.33
N GLY A 247 -11.05 4.69 -8.00
CA GLY A 247 -12.22 4.50 -7.17
C GLY A 247 -12.09 5.29 -5.87
N GLU A 248 -13.00 5.04 -4.96
CA GLU A 248 -13.07 5.69 -3.66
C GLU A 248 -13.32 4.65 -2.58
N VAL A 249 -12.63 4.76 -1.46
CA VAL A 249 -12.96 4.05 -0.22
C VAL A 249 -13.63 5.05 0.71
N GLU A 250 -14.87 4.79 1.12
CA GLU A 250 -15.63 5.66 2.01
C GLU A 250 -15.83 4.98 3.37
N ALA A 251 -15.32 5.60 4.43
CA ALA A 251 -15.51 5.12 5.80
C ALA A 251 -16.80 5.69 6.39
N VAL A 252 -17.74 4.80 6.72
CA VAL A 252 -19.07 5.12 7.21
C VAL A 252 -19.28 4.58 8.63
N GLU A 253 -20.07 5.27 9.45
CA GLU A 253 -20.40 4.82 10.81
C GLU A 253 -21.36 3.62 10.81
N ASP A 254 -22.41 3.67 9.99
CA ASP A 254 -23.37 2.58 9.81
C ASP A 254 -23.32 2.03 8.39
N LEU A 255 -22.44 1.03 8.21
CA LEU A 255 -22.33 0.33 6.94
C LEU A 255 -23.59 -0.47 6.58
N GLN A 256 -24.30 -1.01 7.57
CA GLN A 256 -25.50 -1.81 7.29
C GLN A 256 -26.63 -0.95 6.73
N ALA A 257 -26.82 0.25 7.27
CA ALA A 257 -27.75 1.22 6.73
C ALA A 257 -27.36 1.62 5.29
N LYS A 258 -26.07 1.84 5.04
CA LYS A 258 -25.56 2.18 3.71
C LYS A 258 -25.74 1.05 2.69
N LEU A 259 -25.47 -0.19 3.08
CA LEU A 259 -25.70 -1.35 2.22
C LEU A 259 -27.19 -1.58 1.91
N LYS A 260 -28.06 -1.31 2.89
CA LYS A 260 -29.52 -1.38 2.67
C LYS A 260 -29.99 -0.31 1.68
N GLU A 261 -29.55 0.93 1.84
CA GLU A 261 -29.82 2.03 0.89
C GLU A 261 -29.41 1.65 -0.53
N LEU A 262 -28.19 1.12 -0.71
CA LEU A 262 -27.69 0.67 -2.01
C LEU A 262 -28.52 -0.49 -2.57
N LYS A 263 -28.94 -1.41 -1.73
CA LYS A 263 -29.79 -2.54 -2.15
C LYS A 263 -31.15 -2.04 -2.63
N ASP A 264 -31.79 -1.15 -1.86
CA ASP A 264 -33.09 -0.57 -2.21
C ASP A 264 -33.02 0.18 -3.57
N LEU A 265 -31.92 0.91 -3.84
CA LEU A 265 -31.69 1.57 -5.13
C LEU A 265 -31.52 0.55 -6.28
N GLN A 266 -30.76 -0.52 -6.07
CA GLN A 266 -30.57 -1.58 -7.08
C GLN A 266 -31.87 -2.29 -7.41
N ASP A 267 -32.68 -2.56 -6.41
CA ASP A 267 -33.98 -3.22 -6.59
C ASP A 267 -34.99 -2.30 -7.31
N TYR A 268 -34.93 -0.97 -7.07
CA TYR A 268 -35.75 0.04 -7.75
C TYR A 268 -35.36 0.19 -9.23
N ASP A 269 -34.07 0.25 -9.54
CA ASP A 269 -33.56 0.44 -10.90
C ASP A 269 -33.66 -0.84 -11.76
N GLY A 270 -34.04 -1.98 -11.17
CA GLY A 270 -34.09 -3.27 -11.85
C GLY A 270 -32.75 -3.74 -12.38
N VAL A 271 -31.65 -3.19 -11.82
CA VAL A 271 -30.29 -3.52 -12.24
C VAL A 271 -29.95 -4.93 -11.79
N THR A 272 -30.00 -5.86 -12.73
CA THR A 272 -29.48 -7.22 -12.51
C THR A 272 -27.98 -7.14 -12.24
N PRO A 273 -27.50 -7.67 -11.12
CA PRO A 273 -26.07 -7.66 -10.81
C PRO A 273 -25.27 -8.31 -11.93
N PRO A 274 -24.08 -7.77 -12.29
CA PRO A 274 -23.24 -8.39 -13.31
C PRO A 274 -22.88 -9.83 -12.90
N GLY A 275 -23.32 -10.81 -13.71
CA GLY A 275 -23.08 -12.24 -13.48
C GLY A 275 -24.24 -13.02 -12.89
N THR A 276 -25.39 -12.41 -12.60
CA THR A 276 -26.62 -13.15 -12.32
C THR A 276 -27.34 -13.41 -13.65
N VAL A 277 -27.43 -14.66 -14.05
CA VAL A 277 -28.36 -15.08 -15.11
C VAL A 277 -29.78 -14.83 -14.58
N PRO A 278 -30.67 -14.11 -15.32
CA PRO A 278 -32.04 -13.94 -14.90
C PRO A 278 -32.67 -15.33 -14.61
N ALA A 279 -33.40 -15.43 -13.50
CA ALA A 279 -34.17 -16.64 -13.21
C ALA A 279 -35.19 -16.83 -14.32
N GLY A 280 -34.88 -17.65 -15.31
CA GLY A 280 -35.76 -17.91 -16.47
C GLY A 280 -35.03 -18.06 -17.81
N ALA A 281 -33.74 -17.74 -17.90
CA ALA A 281 -32.95 -18.09 -19.09
C ALA A 281 -32.50 -19.56 -18.95
N SER A 282 -33.32 -20.48 -19.46
CA SER A 282 -32.91 -21.85 -19.71
C SER A 282 -31.68 -21.88 -20.62
N GLU A 283 -30.71 -22.73 -20.30
CA GLU A 283 -29.65 -23.12 -21.20
C GLU A 283 -30.20 -23.50 -22.58
N GLU A 284 -30.21 -22.57 -23.51
CA GLU A 284 -30.22 -22.94 -24.91
C GLU A 284 -28.79 -23.24 -25.29
N ALA A 285 -28.51 -24.52 -25.38
CA ALA A 285 -27.29 -25.09 -25.92
C ALA A 285 -27.03 -24.51 -27.30
N THR A 286 -25.90 -23.88 -27.48
CA THR A 286 -25.33 -23.62 -28.80
C THR A 286 -24.61 -24.88 -29.30
N PRO A 287 -24.78 -25.21 -30.58
CA PRO A 287 -24.24 -26.42 -31.21
C PRO A 287 -22.72 -26.47 -31.33
#